data_aa901e2ee00888cddfa26c14bc1ec3df
#
_entry.id   aa901e2ee00888cddfa26c14bc1ec3df
#
_cell.length_a   1.000
_cell.length_b   1.000
_cell.length_c   1.000
_cell.angle_alpha   90.00
_cell.angle_beta   90.00
_cell.angle_gamma   90.00
#
_symmetry.space_group_name_H-M   'P 1'
#
loop_
_entity.id
_entity.type
_entity.pdbx_description
1 polymer ?
#
loop_
_entity_poly.entity_id
_entity_poly.type
_entity_poly.pdbx_seq_one_letter_code
_entity_poly.pdbx_strand_id
1 'polypeptide(L)'
;ITFVLVYFDLGETALDRSSSIFEQFNDYPTLLKSRRFWAYSVASGLGAGAFFAYLGGAPYVASEVFYLPPEKLGVFFGAPAIGYFVGNYLAGRFSTQVGIDTMISIGMLINVSGMVLSLAVSILGFGSEWSFFGTMTLVGLGNGISLPNANAGLLSINPKLAGTASGLGGSIMI
;
A
#
# COMPACT_ATOMS: atom_id res chain seq x y z
N ILE A 1 3.33 -2.46 25.11
CA ILE A 1 2.08 -1.83 25.57
C ILE A 1 0.92 -2.32 24.67
N THR A 2 0.97 -2.19 23.37
CA THR A 2 -0.11 -2.57 22.44
C THR A 2 -0.51 -4.05 22.57
N PHE A 3 0.47 -4.97 22.67
CA PHE A 3 0.20 -6.40 22.85
C PHE A 3 -0.58 -6.70 24.14
N VAL A 4 -0.26 -6.00 25.22
CA VAL A 4 -0.94 -6.15 26.51
C VAL A 4 -2.39 -5.66 26.42
N LEU A 5 -2.60 -4.50 25.80
CA LEU A 5 -3.95 -3.97 25.59
C LEU A 5 -4.81 -4.91 24.72
N VAL A 6 -4.26 -5.39 23.62
CA VAL A 6 -4.96 -6.33 22.72
C VAL A 6 -5.30 -7.63 23.46
N TYR A 7 -4.40 -8.16 24.28
CA TYR A 7 -4.61 -9.42 24.99
C TYR A 7 -5.71 -9.33 26.06
N PHE A 8 -5.82 -8.18 26.76
CA PHE A 8 -6.77 -8.01 27.86
C PHE A 8 -8.09 -7.36 27.45
N ASP A 9 -8.09 -6.53 26.39
CA ASP A 9 -9.26 -5.71 26.00
C ASP A 9 -10.00 -6.26 24.78
N LEU A 10 -9.29 -6.88 23.83
CA LEU A 10 -9.90 -7.54 22.68
C LEU A 10 -10.19 -9.01 23.04
N GLY A 11 -11.47 -9.28 23.34
CA GLY A 11 -11.96 -10.67 23.36
C GLY A 11 -11.88 -11.30 21.95
N GLU A 12 -12.15 -12.60 21.88
CA GLU A 12 -12.22 -13.31 20.58
C GLU A 12 -13.32 -12.72 19.70
N THR A 13 -12.90 -12.13 18.57
CA THR A 13 -13.81 -11.51 17.60
C THR A 13 -14.15 -12.41 16.41
N ALA A 14 -13.49 -13.58 16.30
CA ALA A 14 -13.81 -14.54 15.25
C ALA A 14 -15.15 -15.22 15.54
N LEU A 15 -16.12 -14.99 14.67
CA LEU A 15 -17.48 -15.55 14.77
C LEU A 15 -17.52 -17.07 14.55
N ASP A 16 -16.52 -17.63 13.89
CA ASP A 16 -16.42 -19.06 13.58
C ASP A 16 -14.98 -19.56 13.78
N ARG A 17 -14.75 -20.35 14.82
CA ARG A 17 -13.46 -21.00 15.12
C ARG A 17 -13.24 -22.30 14.35
N SER A 18 -14.16 -22.70 13.50
CA SER A 18 -14.24 -24.07 12.99
C SER A 18 -13.37 -24.37 11.78
N SER A 19 -12.69 -23.40 11.16
CA SER A 19 -11.85 -23.72 10.01
C SER A 19 -10.49 -24.27 10.47
N SER A 20 -10.34 -25.58 10.35
CA SER A 20 -9.03 -26.24 10.36
C SER A 20 -8.12 -25.59 9.31
N ILE A 21 -6.81 -25.56 9.56
CA ILE A 21 -5.81 -25.09 8.58
C ILE A 21 -6.05 -25.75 7.20
N PHE A 22 -6.45 -27.03 7.18
CA PHE A 22 -6.78 -27.74 5.95
C PHE A 22 -8.04 -27.20 5.24
N GLU A 23 -9.04 -26.75 5.97
CA GLU A 23 -10.24 -26.15 5.39
C GLU A 23 -9.91 -24.82 4.72
N GLN A 24 -9.00 -24.02 5.29
CA GLN A 24 -8.54 -22.79 4.67
C GLN A 24 -7.85 -23.01 3.32
N PHE A 25 -7.11 -24.10 3.15
CA PHE A 25 -6.52 -24.47 1.85
C PHE A 25 -7.58 -24.84 0.80
N ASN A 26 -8.69 -25.44 1.21
CA ASN A 26 -9.80 -25.77 0.30
C ASN A 26 -10.53 -24.52 -0.20
N ASP A 27 -10.42 -23.40 0.50
CA ASP A 27 -11.04 -22.13 0.13
C ASP A 27 -10.20 -21.31 -0.86
N TYR A 28 -8.90 -21.58 -0.99
CA TYR A 28 -8.01 -20.88 -1.92
C TYR A 28 -8.50 -20.89 -3.38
N PRO A 29 -8.96 -22.03 -3.95
CA PRO A 29 -9.47 -22.06 -5.31
C PRO A 29 -10.65 -21.12 -5.53
N THR A 30 -11.49 -20.91 -4.51
CA THR A 30 -12.64 -20.00 -4.57
C THR A 30 -12.18 -18.54 -4.69
N LEU A 31 -11.17 -18.14 -3.91
CA LEU A 31 -10.59 -16.81 -3.97
C LEU A 31 -9.80 -16.60 -5.28
N LEU A 32 -8.97 -17.56 -5.66
CA LEU A 32 -8.15 -17.48 -6.87
C LEU A 32 -8.95 -17.42 -8.17
N LYS A 33 -10.20 -17.92 -8.20
CA LYS A 33 -11.13 -17.77 -9.32
C LYS A 33 -11.79 -16.38 -9.37
N SER A 34 -11.73 -15.62 -8.29
CA SER A 34 -12.36 -14.30 -8.20
C SER A 34 -11.53 -13.24 -8.92
N ARG A 35 -12.11 -12.59 -9.94
CA ARG A 35 -11.48 -11.44 -10.61
C ARG A 35 -11.24 -10.27 -9.66
N ARG A 36 -12.14 -10.05 -8.69
CA ARG A 36 -12.00 -9.01 -7.68
C ARG A 36 -10.82 -9.26 -6.77
N PHE A 37 -10.60 -10.52 -6.36
CA PHE A 37 -9.44 -10.91 -5.57
C PHE A 37 -8.13 -10.49 -6.26
N TRP A 38 -7.97 -10.86 -7.52
CA TRP A 38 -6.79 -10.50 -8.29
C TRP A 38 -6.64 -9.00 -8.50
N ALA A 39 -7.74 -8.29 -8.79
CA ALA A 39 -7.69 -6.84 -8.95
C ALA A 39 -7.16 -6.14 -7.70
N TYR A 40 -7.69 -6.49 -6.51
CA TYR A 40 -7.26 -5.90 -5.25
C TYR A 40 -5.83 -6.32 -4.86
N SER A 41 -5.50 -7.61 -5.01
CA SER A 41 -4.16 -8.12 -4.66
C SER A 41 -3.08 -7.54 -5.56
N VAL A 42 -3.31 -7.50 -6.88
CA VAL A 42 -2.34 -6.93 -7.83
C VAL A 42 -2.20 -5.42 -7.64
N ALA A 43 -3.31 -4.70 -7.43
CA ALA A 43 -3.25 -3.27 -7.12
C ALA A 43 -2.41 -3.01 -5.86
N SER A 44 -2.64 -3.78 -4.79
CA SER A 44 -1.84 -3.67 -3.56
C SER A 44 -0.38 -4.03 -3.80
N GLY A 45 -0.11 -5.12 -4.51
CA GLY A 45 1.25 -5.58 -4.81
C GLY A 45 2.04 -4.58 -5.64
N LEU A 46 1.44 -4.02 -6.70
CA LEU A 46 2.10 -3.00 -7.53
C LEU A 46 2.35 -1.70 -6.76
N GLY A 47 1.38 -1.26 -5.95
CA GLY A 47 1.53 -0.08 -5.11
C GLY A 47 2.63 -0.25 -4.05
N ALA A 48 2.62 -1.37 -3.33
CA ALA A 48 3.65 -1.71 -2.36
C ALA A 48 5.02 -1.90 -3.03
N GLY A 49 5.07 -2.58 -4.17
CA GLY A 49 6.29 -2.80 -4.94
C GLY A 49 6.97 -1.50 -5.37
N ALA A 50 6.20 -0.51 -5.81
CA ALA A 50 6.71 0.82 -6.13
C ALA A 50 7.36 1.49 -4.89
N PHE A 51 6.73 1.36 -3.73
CA PHE A 51 7.26 1.89 -2.48
C PHE A 51 8.51 1.15 -2.00
N PHE A 52 8.54 -0.18 -2.08
CA PHE A 52 9.71 -0.97 -1.73
C PHE A 52 10.90 -0.72 -2.68
N ALA A 53 10.65 -0.55 -3.98
CA ALA A 53 11.67 -0.15 -4.94
C ALA A 53 12.27 1.21 -4.57
N TYR A 54 11.42 2.17 -4.17
CA TYR A 54 11.89 3.44 -3.63
C TYR A 54 12.75 3.24 -2.37
N LEU A 55 12.27 2.49 -1.38
CA LEU A 55 13.01 2.27 -0.13
C LEU A 55 14.39 1.63 -0.38
N GLY A 56 14.48 0.69 -1.31
CA GLY A 56 15.74 0.04 -1.67
C GLY A 56 16.69 0.93 -2.47
N GLY A 57 16.15 1.78 -3.35
CA GLY A 57 16.94 2.61 -4.25
C GLY A 57 17.27 4.01 -3.73
N ALA A 58 16.42 4.59 -2.89
CA ALA A 58 16.57 5.98 -2.46
C ALA A 58 17.86 6.27 -1.67
N PRO A 59 18.39 5.40 -0.81
CA PRO A 59 19.70 5.64 -0.18
C PRO A 59 20.83 5.78 -1.20
N TYR A 60 20.86 4.90 -2.21
CA TYR A 60 21.84 4.97 -3.27
C TYR A 60 21.74 6.28 -4.08
N VAL A 61 20.53 6.63 -4.50
CA VAL A 61 20.28 7.86 -5.26
C VAL A 61 20.65 9.09 -4.44
N ALA A 62 20.37 9.09 -3.14
CA ALA A 62 20.73 10.20 -2.27
C ALA A 62 22.24 10.34 -2.09
N SER A 63 22.97 9.24 -1.85
CA SER A 63 24.41 9.29 -1.59
C SER A 63 25.25 9.42 -2.86
N GLU A 64 24.97 8.65 -3.89
CA GLU A 64 25.82 8.53 -5.08
C GLU A 64 25.43 9.48 -6.21
N VAL A 65 24.15 9.89 -6.28
CA VAL A 65 23.68 10.80 -7.34
C VAL A 65 23.58 12.23 -6.86
N PHE A 66 23.01 12.44 -5.66
CA PHE A 66 22.81 13.78 -5.12
C PHE A 66 23.84 14.19 -4.07
N TYR A 67 24.74 13.29 -3.66
CA TYR A 67 25.78 13.51 -2.65
C TYR A 67 25.22 14.12 -1.34
N LEU A 68 24.05 13.65 -0.94
CA LEU A 68 23.38 14.14 0.26
C LEU A 68 24.05 13.59 1.53
N PRO A 69 24.30 14.44 2.54
CA PRO A 69 24.76 13.94 3.83
C PRO A 69 23.63 13.15 4.54
N PRO A 70 23.98 12.18 5.40
CA PRO A 70 23.01 11.29 6.08
C PRO A 70 21.90 12.02 6.82
N GLU A 71 22.20 13.19 7.39
CA GLU A 71 21.25 14.01 8.14
C GLU A 71 20.12 14.53 7.24
N LYS A 72 20.43 14.94 6.01
CA LYS A 72 19.45 15.41 5.03
C LYS A 72 18.64 14.26 4.46
N LEU A 73 19.26 13.08 4.28
CA LEU A 73 18.57 11.89 3.81
C LEU A 73 17.36 11.56 4.70
N GLY A 74 17.52 11.59 6.02
CA GLY A 74 16.44 11.34 6.97
C GLY A 74 15.23 12.27 6.78
N VAL A 75 15.48 13.54 6.50
CA VAL A 75 14.40 14.52 6.23
C VAL A 75 13.68 14.21 4.92
N PHE A 76 14.43 13.94 3.86
CA PHE A 76 13.84 13.62 2.55
C PHE A 76 13.04 12.31 2.55
N PHE A 77 13.47 11.32 3.32
CA PHE A 77 12.71 10.08 3.51
C PHE A 77 11.34 10.29 4.17
N GLY A 78 11.17 11.39 4.89
CA GLY A 78 9.89 11.78 5.45
C GLY A 78 8.84 12.23 4.42
N ALA A 79 9.25 12.66 3.23
CA ALA A 79 8.34 13.21 2.23
C ALA A 79 7.26 12.21 1.76
N PRO A 80 7.58 10.96 1.36
CA PRO A 80 6.57 9.97 1.03
C PRO A 80 5.66 9.60 2.21
N ALA A 81 6.18 9.62 3.44
CA ALA A 81 5.40 9.35 4.64
C ALA A 81 4.31 10.40 4.85
N ILE A 82 4.60 11.68 4.59
CA ILE A 82 3.59 12.75 4.61
C ILE A 82 2.51 12.47 3.57
N GLY A 83 2.90 12.14 2.34
CA GLY A 83 1.96 11.74 1.29
C GLY A 83 1.08 10.58 1.72
N TYR A 84 1.67 9.54 2.28
CA TYR A 84 0.96 8.36 2.77
C TYR A 84 -0.03 8.70 3.90
N PHE A 85 0.37 9.55 4.84
CA PHE A 85 -0.52 10.01 5.90
C PHE A 85 -1.75 10.76 5.35
N VAL A 86 -1.51 11.71 4.43
CA VAL A 86 -2.59 12.47 3.78
C VAL A 86 -3.50 11.52 2.98
N GLY A 87 -2.92 10.58 2.25
CA GLY A 87 -3.67 9.57 1.49
C GLY A 87 -4.58 8.71 2.36
N ASN A 88 -4.08 8.23 3.50
CA ASN A 88 -4.89 7.48 4.46
C ASN A 88 -6.03 8.33 5.04
N TYR A 89 -5.77 9.59 5.35
CA TYR A 89 -6.81 10.51 5.79
C TYR A 89 -7.92 10.68 4.73
N LEU A 90 -7.54 10.87 3.46
CA LEU A 90 -8.50 10.97 2.35
C LEU A 90 -9.26 9.67 2.15
N ALA A 91 -8.59 8.51 2.23
CA ALA A 91 -9.24 7.22 2.18
C ALA A 91 -10.30 7.09 3.28
N GLY A 92 -9.94 7.35 4.54
CA GLY A 92 -10.87 7.28 5.65
C GLY A 92 -12.08 8.22 5.52
N ARG A 93 -11.87 9.39 4.92
CA ARG A 93 -12.91 10.41 4.78
C ARG A 93 -13.86 10.15 3.60
N PHE A 94 -13.35 9.63 2.49
CA PHE A 94 -14.09 9.63 1.23
C PHE A 94 -14.44 8.23 0.70
N SER A 95 -13.85 7.13 1.21
CA SER A 95 -14.09 5.77 0.67
C SER A 95 -15.55 5.34 0.73
N THR A 96 -16.29 5.75 1.75
CA THR A 96 -17.73 5.45 1.87
C THR A 96 -18.59 6.23 0.90
N GLN A 97 -18.15 7.40 0.46
CA GLN A 97 -18.90 8.29 -0.44
C GLN A 97 -18.58 7.99 -1.91
N VAL A 98 -17.32 7.77 -2.21
CA VAL A 98 -16.79 7.60 -3.58
C VAL A 98 -16.79 6.14 -4.01
N GLY A 99 -16.68 5.24 -3.05
CA GLY A 99 -16.58 3.78 -3.27
C GLY A 99 -15.13 3.30 -3.37
N ILE A 100 -14.92 2.08 -2.87
CA ILE A 100 -13.60 1.44 -2.75
C ILE A 100 -12.88 1.36 -4.11
N ASP A 101 -13.54 0.88 -5.15
CA ASP A 101 -12.94 0.64 -6.47
C ASP A 101 -12.47 1.95 -7.12
N THR A 102 -13.26 3.02 -6.96
CA THR A 102 -12.89 4.35 -7.48
C THR A 102 -11.71 4.92 -6.71
N MET A 103 -11.70 4.79 -5.39
CA MET A 103 -10.58 5.26 -4.56
C MET A 103 -9.28 4.52 -4.89
N ILE A 104 -9.33 3.20 -5.11
CA ILE A 104 -8.17 2.43 -5.58
C ILE A 104 -7.67 2.98 -6.90
N SER A 105 -8.57 3.20 -7.87
CA SER A 105 -8.21 3.71 -9.19
C SER A 105 -7.57 5.10 -9.11
N ILE A 106 -8.12 6.01 -8.32
CA ILE A 106 -7.55 7.34 -8.07
C ILE A 106 -6.16 7.22 -7.44
N GLY A 107 -6.01 6.41 -6.41
CA GLY A 107 -4.74 6.20 -5.72
C GLY A 107 -3.67 5.63 -6.66
N MET A 108 -4.02 4.64 -7.50
CA MET A 108 -3.12 4.08 -8.49
C MET A 108 -2.72 5.09 -9.57
N LEU A 109 -3.64 5.92 -10.06
CA LEU A 109 -3.32 6.98 -11.01
C LEU A 109 -2.35 8.00 -10.42
N ILE A 110 -2.56 8.41 -9.19
CA ILE A 110 -1.64 9.33 -8.48
C ILE A 110 -0.26 8.67 -8.33
N ASN A 111 -0.20 7.39 -7.96
CA ASN A 111 1.04 6.64 -7.81
C ASN A 111 1.83 6.60 -9.13
N VAL A 112 1.18 6.15 -10.22
CA VAL A 112 1.78 6.10 -11.55
C VAL A 112 2.21 7.50 -12.02
N SER A 113 1.39 8.52 -11.79
CA SER A 113 1.74 9.90 -12.15
C SER A 113 3.00 10.39 -11.42
N GLY A 114 3.15 10.06 -10.14
CA GLY A 114 4.35 10.37 -9.35
C GLY A 114 5.60 9.70 -9.93
N MET A 115 5.51 8.43 -10.29
CA MET A 115 6.64 7.68 -10.88
C MET A 115 6.99 8.19 -12.28
N VAL A 116 5.99 8.42 -13.14
CA VAL A 116 6.20 8.94 -14.50
C VAL A 116 6.80 10.35 -14.45
N LEU A 117 6.33 11.19 -13.53
CA LEU A 117 6.86 12.54 -13.35
C LEU A 117 8.31 12.50 -12.87
N SER A 118 8.64 11.63 -11.91
CA SER A 118 10.01 11.44 -11.43
C SER A 118 10.94 11.01 -12.58
N LEU A 119 10.51 10.05 -13.37
CA LEU A 119 11.26 9.56 -14.52
C LEU A 119 11.43 10.65 -15.58
N ALA A 120 10.37 11.38 -15.93
CA ALA A 120 10.41 12.43 -16.93
C ALA A 120 11.37 13.57 -16.54
N VAL A 121 11.29 14.03 -15.28
CA VAL A 121 12.18 15.08 -14.78
C VAL A 121 13.65 14.63 -14.78
N SER A 122 13.90 13.36 -14.44
CA SER A 122 15.25 12.78 -14.47
C SER A 122 15.81 12.68 -15.89
N ILE A 123 15.02 12.22 -16.87
CA ILE A 123 15.45 12.09 -18.28
C ILE A 123 15.70 13.47 -18.90
N LEU A 124 14.91 14.48 -18.55
CA LEU A 124 15.05 15.85 -19.06
C LEU A 124 16.24 16.61 -18.45
N GLY A 125 16.99 15.99 -17.54
CA GLY A 125 18.17 16.60 -16.90
C GLY A 125 17.83 17.60 -15.78
N PHE A 126 16.57 17.68 -15.36
CA PHE A 126 16.14 18.51 -14.22
C PHE A 126 16.12 17.73 -12.89
N GLY A 127 16.79 16.58 -12.85
CA GLY A 127 16.89 15.75 -11.65
C GLY A 127 17.56 16.47 -10.51
N SER A 128 16.86 16.61 -9.39
CA SER A 128 17.37 17.14 -8.13
C SER A 128 16.80 16.34 -6.97
N GLU A 129 17.40 16.48 -5.79
CA GLU A 129 16.86 15.88 -4.58
C GLU A 129 15.39 16.27 -4.34
N TRP A 130 15.04 17.52 -4.58
CA TRP A 130 13.67 18.03 -4.40
C TRP A 130 12.70 17.43 -5.40
N SER A 131 13.10 17.30 -6.66
CA SER A 131 12.24 16.69 -7.68
C SER A 131 12.04 15.20 -7.44
N PHE A 132 13.09 14.48 -7.05
CA PHE A 132 13.01 13.05 -6.77
C PHE A 132 12.16 12.75 -5.54
N PHE A 133 12.51 13.29 -4.39
CA PHE A 133 11.76 13.02 -3.15
C PHE A 133 10.37 13.68 -3.16
N GLY A 134 10.21 14.84 -3.83
CA GLY A 134 8.92 15.50 -4.00
C GLY A 134 7.93 14.67 -4.82
N THR A 135 8.36 14.06 -5.91
CA THR A 135 7.50 13.17 -6.70
C THR A 135 7.18 11.87 -5.97
N MET A 136 8.06 11.37 -5.10
CA MET A 136 7.79 10.21 -4.24
C MET A 136 6.71 10.51 -3.19
N THR A 137 6.45 11.77 -2.86
CA THR A 137 5.29 12.14 -2.04
C THR A 137 3.96 11.76 -2.71
N LEU A 138 3.88 11.87 -4.04
CA LEU A 138 2.70 11.41 -4.80
C LEU A 138 2.57 9.89 -4.76
N VAL A 139 3.68 9.16 -4.80
CA VAL A 139 3.68 7.70 -4.63
C VAL A 139 3.15 7.33 -3.25
N GLY A 140 3.61 8.03 -2.21
CA GLY A 140 3.09 7.87 -0.85
C GLY A 140 1.60 8.18 -0.76
N LEU A 141 1.16 9.29 -1.34
CA LEU A 141 -0.26 9.71 -1.38
C LEU A 141 -1.13 8.67 -2.08
N GLY A 142 -0.70 8.21 -3.25
CA GLY A 142 -1.41 7.17 -4.01
C GLY A 142 -1.54 5.86 -3.24
N ASN A 143 -0.47 5.42 -2.58
CA ASN A 143 -0.50 4.23 -1.71
C ASN A 143 -1.39 4.42 -0.49
N GLY A 144 -1.34 5.59 0.14
CA GLY A 144 -2.21 5.91 1.28
C GLY A 144 -3.69 5.90 0.93
N ILE A 145 -4.06 6.23 -0.31
CA ILE A 145 -5.43 6.14 -0.80
C ILE A 145 -5.78 4.70 -1.19
N SER A 146 -4.92 4.02 -1.94
CA SER A 146 -5.25 2.73 -2.57
C SER A 146 -5.16 1.54 -1.62
N LEU A 147 -4.11 1.42 -0.79
CA LEU A 147 -3.87 0.23 0.03
C LEU A 147 -4.96 -0.06 1.06
N PRO A 148 -5.44 0.91 1.86
CA PRO A 148 -6.52 0.63 2.82
C PRO A 148 -7.82 0.24 2.11
N ASN A 149 -8.11 0.82 0.95
CA ASN A 149 -9.28 0.49 0.15
C ASN A 149 -9.16 -0.91 -0.48
N ALA A 150 -7.99 -1.28 -0.99
CA ALA A 150 -7.75 -2.61 -1.55
C ALA A 150 -7.84 -3.70 -0.47
N ASN A 151 -7.31 -3.45 0.74
CA ASN A 151 -7.47 -4.34 1.88
C ASN A 151 -8.94 -4.51 2.29
N ALA A 152 -9.69 -3.41 2.37
CA ALA A 152 -11.13 -3.49 2.64
C ALA A 152 -11.87 -4.24 1.52
N GLY A 153 -11.48 -4.05 0.27
CA GLY A 153 -11.98 -4.79 -0.88
C GLY A 153 -11.74 -6.29 -0.77
N LEU A 154 -10.52 -6.71 -0.41
CA LEU A 154 -10.17 -8.13 -0.19
C LEU A 154 -11.05 -8.77 0.89
N LEU A 155 -11.23 -8.11 2.01
CA LEU A 155 -12.05 -8.60 3.12
C LEU A 155 -13.54 -8.69 2.74
N SER A 156 -14.01 -7.86 1.82
CA SER A 156 -15.42 -7.80 1.40
C SER A 156 -15.81 -8.87 0.37
N ILE A 157 -14.86 -9.57 -0.25
CA ILE A 157 -15.13 -10.58 -1.31
C ILE A 157 -15.98 -11.72 -0.75
N ASN A 158 -15.57 -12.25 0.39
CA ASN A 158 -16.31 -13.24 1.14
C ASN A 158 -16.01 -13.06 2.64
N PRO A 159 -16.95 -12.52 3.42
CA PRO A 159 -16.73 -12.29 4.85
C PRO A 159 -16.31 -13.53 5.64
N LYS A 160 -16.77 -14.74 5.23
CA LYS A 160 -16.37 -16.00 5.87
C LYS A 160 -14.90 -16.36 5.59
N LEU A 161 -14.34 -15.89 4.49
CA LEU A 161 -12.97 -16.13 4.06
C LEU A 161 -12.07 -14.90 4.24
N ALA A 162 -12.48 -13.92 5.03
CA ALA A 162 -11.77 -12.65 5.19
C ALA A 162 -10.32 -12.86 5.64
N GLY A 163 -10.07 -13.74 6.62
CA GLY A 163 -8.73 -14.08 7.08
C GLY A 163 -7.87 -14.73 5.98
N THR A 164 -8.43 -15.69 5.24
CA THR A 164 -7.75 -16.35 4.12
C THR A 164 -7.48 -15.38 2.98
N ALA A 165 -8.44 -14.51 2.64
CA ALA A 165 -8.27 -13.50 1.61
C ALA A 165 -7.20 -12.46 1.97
N SER A 166 -7.16 -12.02 3.21
CA SER A 166 -6.14 -11.10 3.71
C SER A 166 -4.75 -11.75 3.73
N GLY A 167 -4.63 -12.98 4.22
CA GLY A 167 -3.36 -13.70 4.25
C GLY A 167 -2.81 -13.98 2.86
N LEU A 168 -3.63 -14.48 1.94
CA LEU A 168 -3.23 -14.77 0.57
C LEU A 168 -2.94 -13.48 -0.22
N GLY A 169 -3.79 -12.45 -0.08
CA GLY A 169 -3.56 -11.14 -0.68
C GLY A 169 -2.29 -10.46 -0.15
N GLY A 170 -2.04 -10.56 1.16
CA GLY A 170 -0.81 -10.08 1.78
C GLY A 170 0.44 -10.79 1.25
N SER A 171 0.37 -12.10 1.03
CA SER A 171 1.49 -12.87 0.44
C SER A 171 1.79 -12.47 -1.02
N ILE A 172 0.79 -12.03 -1.77
CA ILE A 172 0.97 -11.52 -3.15
C ILE A 172 1.55 -10.10 -3.12
N MET A 173 1.27 -9.33 -2.07
CA MET A 173 1.74 -7.95 -1.92
C MET A 173 3.24 -7.84 -1.61
N ILE A 174 3.82 -8.84 -0.95
CA ILE A 174 5.25 -8.87 -0.53
C ILE A 174 6.10 -9.57 -1.59
#